data_236c9a4892cfe9ca0f6deac5107e90cc
#
_entry.id   236c9a4892cfe9ca0f6deac5107e90cc
#
_cell.length_a   1.000
_cell.length_b   1.000
_cell.length_c   1.000
_cell.angle_alpha   90.00
_cell.angle_beta   90.00
_cell.angle_gamma   90.00
#
_symmetry.space_group_name_H-M   'P 1'
#
loop_
_entity.id
_entity.type
_entity.pdbx_description
1 polymer ?
#
loop_
_entity_poly.entity_id
_entity_poly.type
_entity_poly.pdbx_seq_one_letter_code
_entity_poly.pdbx_strand_id
1 'polypeptide(L)'
;MGNSTVRHFIKNNEFAFVLVLAVVLSFAIFGNGIFNDFTFDDVSVVQNRGDLKDPSNFFNLFISPYHHLEKIGLFRPLTMATYAINHYINDAVLPASSSSFQQAAGFRAVNIIIHALNSFLVFWLVRYLFPPKADPPLADKNKFLSYATFLLFLTHPIHTEAVTSIVGRAELLAFFWSLVAIYFFVKKDILLSSVSLLFALLSKEVALMVLPILFYISWIHFKNSFLATTRRTLVFALPVLVYVILRYKALGAYFLGDATTTIVENPLKFMDWSERIATAFKVLYMYLERLVWPIHLSADYSYNTILPVQSFLDPTFLVGAIFFVFLVWLLFFGRMRHLIGAFGALVFLAPYLMVSNLIQPVGTIMGERLMYFPSFGFLLLVSYALYKLFEKINKKFVYAGLTAIIIFFSIRTMIRNNDWHDARTLFTATLEESPNSLIARMALAAVDVTENKWDSAEEQLNIALNIYEDNSRVQNLWGIIADHKNDQDLAEEKWLRSLELNPDAVNAQINLAELYAKQGRLKEAGVYFKQVIDFYPVTEYVIRYAYTQIALNNPDEAIKTIEYYLGDDLNHPDISALAGTAYFVKGDYKQALFYLKLAQELGNMAKEIEEMMQISKGNL
;
A
#
# COMPACT_ATOMS: atom_id res chain seq x y z
N MET A 1 25.12 -22.26 -38.98
CA MET A 1 23.65 -22.45 -39.17
C MET A 1 22.79 -21.96 -38.00
N GLY A 2 23.26 -21.90 -36.74
CA GLY A 2 22.42 -21.51 -35.59
C GLY A 2 21.90 -20.07 -35.55
N ASN A 3 22.64 -19.09 -36.05
CA ASN A 3 22.26 -17.68 -35.91
C ASN A 3 21.10 -17.20 -36.78
N SER A 4 20.88 -17.82 -37.96
CA SER A 4 19.78 -17.46 -38.87
C SER A 4 18.44 -18.05 -38.41
N THR A 5 18.46 -19.27 -37.89
CA THR A 5 17.27 -19.99 -37.40
C THR A 5 16.71 -19.32 -36.13
N VAL A 6 17.57 -18.96 -35.17
CA VAL A 6 17.18 -18.23 -33.96
C VAL A 6 16.61 -16.84 -34.30
N ARG A 7 17.23 -16.11 -35.22
CA ARG A 7 16.70 -14.81 -35.68
C ARG A 7 15.35 -14.92 -36.38
N HIS A 8 15.12 -15.96 -37.15
CA HIS A 8 13.84 -16.20 -37.83
C HIS A 8 12.74 -16.59 -36.84
N PHE A 9 13.07 -17.44 -35.86
CA PHE A 9 12.15 -17.82 -34.79
C PHE A 9 11.73 -16.62 -33.93
N ILE A 10 12.67 -15.79 -33.50
CA ILE A 10 12.38 -14.57 -32.73
C ILE A 10 11.52 -13.58 -33.51
N LYS A 11 11.78 -13.41 -34.83
CA LYS A 11 11.01 -12.50 -35.69
C LYS A 11 9.55 -12.94 -35.82
N ASN A 12 9.28 -14.24 -35.85
CA ASN A 12 7.93 -14.78 -35.99
C ASN A 12 7.17 -14.83 -34.64
N ASN A 13 7.90 -14.89 -33.51
CA ASN A 13 7.36 -14.99 -32.16
C ASN A 13 7.81 -13.83 -31.25
N GLU A 14 7.98 -12.60 -31.79
CA GLU A 14 8.53 -11.45 -31.07
C GLU A 14 7.82 -11.21 -29.72
N PHE A 15 6.49 -11.28 -29.69
CA PHE A 15 5.71 -11.03 -28.47
C PHE A 15 5.91 -12.12 -27.41
N ALA A 16 5.92 -13.39 -27.82
CA ALA A 16 6.18 -14.50 -26.89
C ALA A 16 7.61 -14.41 -26.32
N PHE A 17 8.59 -14.07 -27.17
CA PHE A 17 9.97 -13.85 -26.73
C PHE A 17 10.06 -12.72 -25.71
N VAL A 18 9.42 -11.56 -25.95
CA VAL A 18 9.45 -10.42 -25.03
C VAL A 18 8.73 -10.74 -23.73
N LEU A 19 7.64 -11.51 -23.76
CA LEU A 19 6.94 -11.94 -22.54
C LEU A 19 7.86 -12.83 -21.67
N VAL A 20 8.51 -13.82 -22.26
CA VAL A 20 9.47 -14.67 -21.55
C VAL A 20 10.63 -13.85 -21.01
N LEU A 21 11.17 -12.94 -21.82
CA LEU A 21 12.25 -12.03 -21.40
C LEU A 21 11.81 -11.15 -20.23
N ALA A 22 10.58 -10.61 -20.25
CA ALA A 22 10.03 -9.81 -19.16
C ALA A 22 9.99 -10.60 -17.86
N VAL A 23 9.49 -11.84 -17.88
CA VAL A 23 9.44 -12.71 -16.69
C VAL A 23 10.84 -13.01 -16.20
N VAL A 24 11.73 -13.48 -17.07
CA VAL A 24 13.11 -13.86 -16.67
C VAL A 24 13.87 -12.66 -16.09
N LEU A 25 13.82 -11.50 -16.73
CA LEU A 25 14.51 -10.31 -16.21
C LEU A 25 13.87 -9.77 -14.93
N SER A 26 12.54 -9.80 -14.79
CA SER A 26 11.89 -9.37 -13.55
C SER A 26 12.31 -10.24 -12.38
N PHE A 27 12.33 -11.57 -12.53
CA PHE A 27 12.84 -12.46 -11.49
C PHE A 27 14.35 -12.32 -11.25
N ALA A 28 15.16 -12.06 -12.28
CA ALA A 28 16.59 -11.83 -12.12
C ALA A 28 16.90 -10.55 -11.32
N ILE A 29 16.07 -9.50 -11.46
CA ILE A 29 16.31 -8.18 -10.86
C ILE A 29 15.63 -8.04 -9.50
N PHE A 30 14.39 -8.52 -9.36
CA PHE A 30 13.62 -8.40 -8.12
C PHE A 30 13.63 -9.67 -7.26
N GLY A 31 14.15 -10.79 -7.79
CA GLY A 31 14.09 -12.09 -7.13
C GLY A 31 14.87 -12.18 -5.82
N ASN A 32 15.91 -11.36 -5.63
CA ASN A 32 16.64 -11.28 -4.36
C ASN A 32 15.77 -10.76 -3.19
N GLY A 33 14.68 -10.04 -3.49
CA GLY A 33 13.71 -9.57 -2.49
C GLY A 33 12.57 -10.54 -2.20
N ILE A 34 12.48 -11.71 -2.84
CA ILE A 34 11.36 -12.66 -2.65
C ILE A 34 11.22 -13.07 -1.19
N PHE A 35 12.32 -13.37 -0.51
CA PHE A 35 12.33 -13.85 0.87
C PHE A 35 12.48 -12.73 1.90
N ASN A 36 12.23 -11.47 1.55
CA ASN A 36 12.14 -10.39 2.53
C ASN A 36 10.89 -10.59 3.42
N ASP A 37 10.91 -10.07 4.66
CA ASP A 37 9.78 -10.16 5.57
C ASP A 37 8.68 -9.15 5.23
N PHE A 38 7.51 -9.27 5.87
CA PHE A 38 6.51 -8.21 5.85
C PHE A 38 7.09 -6.94 6.49
N THR A 39 6.96 -5.82 5.81
CA THR A 39 7.53 -4.55 6.27
C THR A 39 6.54 -3.42 6.13
N PHE A 40 6.63 -2.43 7.02
CA PHE A 40 5.84 -1.20 6.96
C PHE A 40 4.33 -1.47 6.86
N ASP A 41 3.66 -0.95 5.81
CA ASP A 41 2.21 -1.14 5.59
C ASP A 41 1.83 -2.62 5.37
N ASP A 42 2.75 -3.49 4.96
CA ASP A 42 2.47 -4.91 4.71
C ASP A 42 1.96 -5.62 5.96
N VAL A 43 2.45 -5.21 7.15
CA VAL A 43 2.08 -5.81 8.43
C VAL A 43 0.61 -5.55 8.77
N SER A 44 0.17 -4.29 8.68
CA SER A 44 -1.19 -3.89 9.05
C SER A 44 -2.23 -4.23 7.98
N VAL A 45 -1.85 -4.20 6.70
CA VAL A 45 -2.77 -4.36 5.57
C VAL A 45 -2.91 -5.82 5.13
N VAL A 46 -1.87 -6.65 5.35
CA VAL A 46 -1.84 -8.03 4.83
C VAL A 46 -1.62 -9.05 5.93
N GLN A 47 -0.51 -8.93 6.70
CA GLN A 47 -0.08 -9.96 7.64
C GLN A 47 -1.07 -10.15 8.79
N ASN A 48 -1.50 -9.06 9.43
CA ASN A 48 -2.33 -9.05 10.63
C ASN A 48 -3.85 -8.97 10.33
N ARG A 49 -4.26 -9.16 9.08
CA ARG A 49 -5.65 -9.08 8.63
C ARG A 49 -6.33 -10.47 8.70
N GLY A 50 -7.06 -10.73 9.77
CA GLY A 50 -7.82 -11.99 9.95
C GLY A 50 -8.91 -12.21 8.90
N ASP A 51 -9.60 -11.13 8.48
CA ASP A 51 -10.65 -11.17 7.47
C ASP A 51 -10.16 -11.61 6.07
N LEU A 52 -8.87 -11.45 5.77
CA LEU A 52 -8.27 -11.94 4.52
C LEU A 52 -8.00 -13.45 4.54
N LYS A 53 -7.91 -14.03 5.74
CA LYS A 53 -7.62 -15.46 5.93
C LYS A 53 -8.88 -16.31 5.97
N ASP A 54 -10.05 -15.69 6.19
CA ASP A 54 -11.33 -16.37 6.26
C ASP A 54 -12.04 -16.36 4.89
N PRO A 55 -12.20 -17.53 4.22
CA PRO A 55 -12.89 -17.63 2.94
C PRO A 55 -14.34 -17.15 2.97
N SER A 56 -15.03 -17.20 4.10
CA SER A 56 -16.42 -16.74 4.23
C SER A 56 -16.56 -15.22 4.02
N ASN A 57 -15.49 -14.46 4.32
CA ASN A 57 -15.43 -13.02 4.16
C ASN A 57 -15.07 -12.53 2.74
N PHE A 58 -14.74 -13.43 1.82
CA PHE A 58 -14.20 -13.06 0.50
C PHE A 58 -15.08 -12.03 -0.24
N PHE A 59 -16.40 -12.24 -0.26
CA PHE A 59 -17.31 -11.31 -0.94
C PHE A 59 -17.51 -9.99 -0.16
N ASN A 60 -17.36 -10.02 1.15
CA ASN A 60 -17.46 -8.82 1.99
C ASN A 60 -16.31 -7.84 1.71
N LEU A 61 -15.16 -8.31 1.21
CA LEU A 61 -14.04 -7.45 0.81
C LEU A 61 -14.45 -6.41 -0.26
N PHE A 62 -15.47 -6.69 -1.07
CA PHE A 62 -15.95 -5.78 -2.12
C PHE A 62 -16.83 -4.64 -1.61
N ILE A 63 -17.20 -4.66 -0.34
CA ILE A 63 -17.97 -3.62 0.34
C ILE A 63 -17.31 -3.16 1.65
N SER A 64 -16.05 -3.54 1.89
CA SER A 64 -15.27 -3.19 3.08
C SER A 64 -14.18 -2.15 2.76
N PRO A 65 -13.76 -1.32 3.74
CA PRO A 65 -12.66 -0.38 3.58
C PRO A 65 -11.31 -1.11 3.46
N TYR A 66 -10.33 -0.43 2.86
CA TYR A 66 -8.96 -0.97 2.71
C TYR A 66 -8.23 -1.11 4.05
N HIS A 67 -8.40 -0.16 4.97
CA HIS A 67 -7.91 -0.22 6.35
C HIS A 67 -9.06 -0.48 7.31
N HIS A 68 -8.93 -1.47 8.20
CA HIS A 68 -9.95 -1.79 9.19
C HIS A 68 -9.93 -0.87 10.41
N LEU A 69 -8.72 -0.50 10.84
CA LEU A 69 -8.48 0.19 12.11
C LEU A 69 -8.41 1.72 11.97
N GLU A 70 -8.35 2.21 10.75
CA GLU A 70 -8.22 3.64 10.49
C GLU A 70 -9.38 4.10 9.59
N LYS A 71 -10.04 5.17 9.98
CA LYS A 71 -11.11 5.81 9.20
C LYS A 71 -10.55 6.54 7.98
N ILE A 72 -9.61 5.89 7.27
CA ILE A 72 -8.96 6.37 6.05
C ILE A 72 -9.86 6.03 4.86
N GLY A 73 -10.22 7.01 4.06
CA GLY A 73 -11.11 6.87 2.91
C GLY A 73 -10.53 6.08 1.73
N LEU A 74 -9.87 4.93 1.95
CA LEU A 74 -9.30 4.08 0.92
C LEU A 74 -10.20 2.86 0.64
N PHE A 75 -10.45 2.59 -0.66
CA PHE A 75 -11.28 1.48 -1.13
C PHE A 75 -10.62 0.77 -2.32
N ARG A 76 -10.08 -0.45 -2.10
CA ARG A 76 -9.29 -1.22 -3.07
C ARG A 76 -9.66 -2.71 -3.04
N PRO A 77 -10.92 -3.07 -3.25
CA PRO A 77 -11.42 -4.43 -3.00
C PRO A 77 -10.74 -5.50 -3.87
N LEU A 78 -10.42 -5.21 -5.13
CA LEU A 78 -9.74 -6.18 -5.99
C LEU A 78 -8.32 -6.49 -5.47
N THR A 79 -7.60 -5.48 -4.98
CA THR A 79 -6.30 -5.68 -4.35
C THR A 79 -6.43 -6.57 -3.12
N MET A 80 -7.41 -6.30 -2.24
CA MET A 80 -7.69 -7.12 -1.05
C MET A 80 -8.05 -8.55 -1.41
N ALA A 81 -8.91 -8.75 -2.41
CA ALA A 81 -9.28 -10.09 -2.90
C ALA A 81 -8.04 -10.88 -3.39
N THR A 82 -7.08 -10.22 -4.04
CA THR A 82 -5.83 -10.89 -4.44
C THR A 82 -4.93 -11.25 -3.26
N TYR A 83 -4.97 -10.51 -2.15
CA TYR A 83 -4.27 -10.90 -0.93
C TYR A 83 -4.94 -12.10 -0.27
N ALA A 84 -6.27 -12.12 -0.18
CA ALA A 84 -7.03 -13.26 0.34
C ALA A 84 -6.71 -14.54 -0.45
N ILE A 85 -6.73 -14.47 -1.79
CA ILE A 85 -6.34 -15.60 -2.64
C ILE A 85 -4.90 -16.06 -2.35
N ASN A 86 -3.96 -15.12 -2.14
CA ASN A 86 -2.58 -15.47 -1.77
C ASN A 86 -2.51 -16.17 -0.41
N HIS A 87 -3.27 -15.72 0.60
CA HIS A 87 -3.36 -16.42 1.88
C HIS A 87 -3.87 -17.85 1.70
N TYR A 88 -4.95 -18.05 0.96
CA TYR A 88 -5.50 -19.39 0.71
C TYR A 88 -4.52 -20.32 -0.02
N ILE A 89 -3.75 -19.79 -0.97
CA ILE A 89 -2.69 -20.55 -1.64
C ILE A 89 -1.55 -20.88 -0.66
N ASN A 90 -1.12 -19.91 0.14
CA ASN A 90 -0.08 -20.14 1.15
C ASN A 90 -0.52 -21.21 2.14
N ASP A 91 -1.73 -21.14 2.68
CA ASP A 91 -2.26 -22.12 3.65
C ASP A 91 -2.40 -23.52 3.03
N ALA A 92 -2.65 -23.60 1.72
CA ALA A 92 -2.73 -24.88 1.01
C ALA A 92 -1.35 -25.50 0.69
N VAL A 93 -0.30 -24.66 0.55
CA VAL A 93 1.01 -25.10 0.04
C VAL A 93 2.09 -25.13 1.12
N LEU A 94 2.02 -24.19 2.08
CA LEU A 94 3.03 -24.02 3.12
C LEU A 94 2.63 -24.78 4.40
N PRO A 95 3.60 -25.38 5.12
CA PRO A 95 3.35 -25.92 6.46
C PRO A 95 2.87 -24.83 7.44
N ALA A 96 2.04 -25.21 8.41
CA ALA A 96 1.57 -24.29 9.45
C ALA A 96 2.70 -23.65 10.28
N SER A 97 3.87 -24.31 10.33
CA SER A 97 5.09 -23.80 11.00
C SER A 97 5.95 -22.88 10.13
N SER A 98 5.45 -22.46 8.95
CA SER A 98 6.22 -21.60 8.04
C SER A 98 6.51 -20.24 8.64
N SER A 99 7.74 -19.77 8.47
CA SER A 99 8.17 -18.43 8.93
C SER A 99 7.43 -17.31 8.17
N SER A 100 7.42 -16.10 8.73
CA SER A 100 6.88 -14.91 8.07
C SER A 100 7.52 -14.66 6.71
N PHE A 101 8.83 -14.86 6.57
CA PHE A 101 9.56 -14.78 5.30
C PHE A 101 9.00 -15.71 4.22
N GLN A 102 8.72 -16.96 4.60
CA GLN A 102 8.14 -17.95 3.66
C GLN A 102 6.72 -17.56 3.25
N GLN A 103 5.92 -17.06 4.19
CA GLN A 103 4.57 -16.55 3.89
C GLN A 103 4.61 -15.34 2.96
N ALA A 104 5.53 -14.40 3.19
CA ALA A 104 5.68 -13.20 2.38
C ALA A 104 6.15 -13.49 0.93
N ALA A 105 6.91 -14.57 0.71
CA ALA A 105 7.48 -14.92 -0.59
C ALA A 105 6.43 -15.09 -1.69
N GLY A 106 5.31 -15.75 -1.40
CA GLY A 106 4.22 -15.94 -2.36
C GLY A 106 3.60 -14.62 -2.83
N PHE A 107 3.46 -13.65 -1.92
CA PHE A 107 2.93 -12.33 -2.26
C PHE A 107 3.89 -11.56 -3.17
N ARG A 108 5.20 -11.58 -2.91
CA ARG A 108 6.19 -10.91 -3.73
C ARG A 108 6.35 -11.54 -5.11
N ALA A 109 6.31 -12.87 -5.18
CA ALA A 109 6.34 -13.58 -6.47
C ALA A 109 5.19 -13.11 -7.38
N VAL A 110 3.98 -12.94 -6.84
CA VAL A 110 2.83 -12.39 -7.59
C VAL A 110 3.10 -10.95 -8.04
N ASN A 111 3.65 -10.09 -7.18
CA ASN A 111 4.00 -8.72 -7.56
C ASN A 111 5.02 -8.69 -8.71
N ILE A 112 6.06 -9.52 -8.65
CA ILE A 112 7.09 -9.63 -9.72
C ILE A 112 6.46 -10.08 -11.04
N ILE A 113 5.53 -11.06 -11.00
CA ILE A 113 4.81 -11.51 -12.19
C ILE A 113 3.97 -10.38 -12.78
N ILE A 114 3.22 -9.64 -11.95
CA ILE A 114 2.41 -8.51 -12.42
C ILE A 114 3.31 -7.43 -13.03
N HIS A 115 4.47 -7.14 -12.43
CA HIS A 115 5.43 -6.18 -12.98
C HIS A 115 5.99 -6.63 -14.34
N ALA A 116 6.29 -7.93 -14.51
CA ALA A 116 6.70 -8.51 -15.79
C ALA A 116 5.61 -8.34 -16.86
N LEU A 117 4.35 -8.63 -16.51
CA LEU A 117 3.20 -8.45 -17.39
C LEU A 117 2.99 -6.97 -17.74
N ASN A 118 3.13 -6.06 -16.78
CA ASN A 118 3.07 -4.62 -17.01
C ASN A 118 4.14 -4.16 -18.01
N SER A 119 5.37 -4.59 -17.80
CA SER A 119 6.50 -4.28 -18.70
C SER A 119 6.26 -4.80 -20.12
N PHE A 120 5.74 -6.02 -20.24
CA PHE A 120 5.33 -6.59 -21.53
C PHE A 120 4.21 -5.76 -22.19
N LEU A 121 3.18 -5.35 -21.45
CA LEU A 121 2.09 -4.54 -21.96
C LEU A 121 2.57 -3.13 -22.39
N VAL A 122 3.53 -2.55 -21.69
CA VAL A 122 4.22 -1.31 -22.10
C VAL A 122 4.90 -1.50 -23.46
N PHE A 123 5.67 -2.59 -23.61
CA PHE A 123 6.27 -2.94 -24.93
C PHE A 123 5.20 -3.03 -26.02
N TRP A 124 4.15 -3.82 -25.75
CA TRP A 124 3.07 -4.06 -26.69
C TRP A 124 2.38 -2.75 -27.10
N LEU A 125 2.04 -1.91 -26.11
CA LEU A 125 1.32 -0.65 -26.36
C LEU A 125 2.15 0.32 -27.21
N VAL A 126 3.44 0.51 -26.89
CA VAL A 126 4.33 1.36 -27.71
C VAL A 126 4.49 0.80 -29.12
N ARG A 127 4.62 -0.53 -29.26
CA ARG A 127 4.74 -1.23 -30.52
C ARG A 127 3.52 -1.03 -31.41
N TYR A 128 2.33 -1.01 -30.80
CA TYR A 128 1.06 -0.89 -31.50
C TYR A 128 0.69 0.56 -31.84
N LEU A 129 0.81 1.49 -30.88
CA LEU A 129 0.36 2.88 -31.07
C LEU A 129 1.23 3.67 -32.05
N PHE A 130 2.49 3.30 -32.20
CA PHE A 130 3.43 3.97 -33.09
C PHE A 130 3.94 3.02 -34.17
N PRO A 131 3.04 2.44 -35.03
CA PRO A 131 3.42 1.44 -36.01
C PRO A 131 4.44 2.00 -36.99
N PRO A 132 5.35 1.16 -37.52
CA PRO A 132 6.25 1.57 -38.58
C PRO A 132 5.42 1.98 -39.81
N LYS A 133 5.68 3.16 -40.34
CA LYS A 133 5.28 3.46 -41.74
C LYS A 133 6.12 2.57 -42.68
N ALA A 134 5.64 2.32 -43.88
CA ALA A 134 6.23 1.37 -44.84
C ALA A 134 7.73 1.62 -45.16
N ASP A 135 8.30 2.76 -44.79
CA ASP A 135 9.71 3.09 -45.01
C ASP A 135 10.63 2.43 -43.97
N PRO A 136 11.73 1.77 -44.40
CA PRO A 136 12.68 1.05 -43.53
C PRO A 136 13.21 1.84 -42.31
N PRO A 137 13.53 3.15 -42.40
CA PRO A 137 14.02 3.91 -41.25
C PRO A 137 12.98 4.02 -40.09
N LEU A 138 11.69 3.95 -40.42
CA LEU A 138 10.60 4.07 -39.42
C LEU A 138 10.27 2.75 -38.71
N ALA A 139 10.56 1.61 -39.35
CA ALA A 139 10.47 0.30 -38.69
C ALA A 139 11.50 0.15 -37.58
N ASP A 140 12.73 0.62 -37.81
CA ASP A 140 13.80 0.64 -36.78
C ASP A 140 13.44 1.56 -35.59
N LYS A 141 12.78 2.70 -35.89
CA LYS A 141 12.31 3.63 -34.83
C LYS A 141 11.34 2.99 -33.87
N ASN A 142 10.28 2.37 -34.37
CA ASN A 142 9.26 1.75 -33.54
C ASN A 142 9.86 0.61 -32.69
N LYS A 143 10.74 -0.20 -33.29
CA LYS A 143 11.42 -1.28 -32.62
C LYS A 143 12.32 -0.75 -31.48
N PHE A 144 13.13 0.28 -31.77
CA PHE A 144 13.98 0.91 -30.77
C PHE A 144 13.15 1.46 -29.61
N LEU A 145 12.10 2.24 -29.89
CA LEU A 145 11.24 2.84 -28.86
C LEU A 145 10.59 1.79 -27.97
N SER A 146 10.00 0.72 -28.55
CA SER A 146 9.32 -0.30 -27.77
C SER A 146 10.27 -1.07 -26.85
N TYR A 147 11.45 -1.48 -27.35
CA TYR A 147 12.44 -2.18 -26.53
C TYR A 147 13.10 -1.26 -25.49
N ALA A 148 13.46 -0.03 -25.86
CA ALA A 148 14.07 0.90 -24.92
C ALA A 148 13.10 1.25 -23.77
N THR A 149 11.84 1.60 -24.09
CA THR A 149 10.84 1.92 -23.06
C THR A 149 10.55 0.70 -22.17
N PHE A 150 10.43 -0.48 -22.76
CA PHE A 150 10.23 -1.74 -22.03
C PHE A 150 11.37 -2.01 -21.03
N LEU A 151 12.63 -1.99 -21.51
CA LEU A 151 13.77 -2.31 -20.67
C LEU A 151 14.00 -1.27 -19.58
N LEU A 152 13.89 0.02 -19.90
CA LEU A 152 13.99 1.09 -18.93
C LEU A 152 12.88 0.99 -17.87
N PHE A 153 11.63 0.69 -18.27
CA PHE A 153 10.53 0.52 -17.33
C PHE A 153 10.74 -0.71 -16.44
N LEU A 154 11.13 -1.85 -17.01
CA LEU A 154 11.34 -3.08 -16.26
C LEU A 154 12.43 -2.94 -15.20
N THR A 155 13.50 -2.20 -15.51
CA THR A 155 14.70 -2.16 -14.64
C THR A 155 14.75 -0.97 -13.69
N HIS A 156 13.82 -0.01 -13.78
CA HIS A 156 13.93 1.27 -13.09
C HIS A 156 13.85 1.15 -11.57
N PRO A 157 14.84 1.64 -10.80
CA PRO A 157 14.86 1.50 -9.34
C PRO A 157 13.70 2.16 -8.59
N ILE A 158 13.06 3.18 -9.16
CA ILE A 158 11.87 3.84 -8.57
C ILE A 158 10.68 2.88 -8.41
N HIS A 159 10.70 1.75 -9.12
CA HIS A 159 9.65 0.73 -9.02
C HIS A 159 9.83 -0.22 -7.84
N THR A 160 10.97 -0.16 -7.12
CA THR A 160 11.25 -1.08 -6.02
C THR A 160 10.18 -1.03 -4.94
N GLU A 161 9.75 0.15 -4.51
CA GLU A 161 8.66 0.29 -3.53
C GLU A 161 7.36 -0.36 -4.03
N ALA A 162 7.01 -0.22 -5.31
CA ALA A 162 5.79 -0.80 -5.86
C ALA A 162 5.86 -2.32 -6.04
N VAL A 163 7.05 -2.89 -6.31
CA VAL A 163 7.22 -4.32 -6.61
C VAL A 163 7.58 -5.13 -5.38
N THR A 164 8.51 -4.62 -4.54
CA THR A 164 9.08 -5.35 -3.39
C THR A 164 8.20 -5.21 -2.15
N SER A 165 7.58 -4.05 -1.89
CA SER A 165 6.52 -3.93 -0.89
C SER A 165 5.27 -4.68 -1.37
N ILE A 166 4.68 -5.50 -0.49
CA ILE A 166 3.50 -6.30 -0.83
C ILE A 166 2.30 -5.39 -1.13
N VAL A 167 2.11 -4.33 -0.33
CA VAL A 167 1.00 -3.36 -0.53
C VAL A 167 1.13 -2.54 -1.81
N GLY A 168 2.32 -2.49 -2.42
CA GLY A 168 2.56 -1.92 -3.74
C GLY A 168 1.75 -2.60 -4.85
N ARG A 169 1.20 -3.80 -4.59
CA ARG A 169 0.30 -4.52 -5.51
C ARG A 169 -0.85 -3.67 -6.03
N ALA A 170 -1.35 -2.74 -5.22
CA ALA A 170 -2.42 -1.82 -5.64
C ALA A 170 -2.01 -0.99 -6.88
N GLU A 171 -0.77 -0.47 -6.89
CA GLU A 171 -0.20 0.24 -8.05
C GLU A 171 -0.04 -0.68 -9.25
N LEU A 172 0.52 -1.87 -9.02
CA LEU A 172 0.79 -2.84 -10.07
C LEU A 172 -0.49 -3.29 -10.77
N LEU A 173 -1.54 -3.62 -10.01
CA LEU A 173 -2.83 -4.05 -10.53
C LEU A 173 -3.59 -2.93 -11.23
N ALA A 174 -3.60 -1.72 -10.65
CA ALA A 174 -4.25 -0.57 -11.26
C ALA A 174 -3.62 -0.25 -12.62
N PHE A 175 -2.29 -0.28 -12.71
CA PHE A 175 -1.58 -0.07 -13.96
C PHE A 175 -1.80 -1.22 -14.95
N PHE A 176 -1.75 -2.47 -14.49
CA PHE A 176 -2.02 -3.66 -15.32
C PHE A 176 -3.39 -3.56 -16.00
N TRP A 177 -4.44 -3.41 -15.20
CA TRP A 177 -5.80 -3.33 -15.73
C TRP A 177 -6.05 -2.07 -16.57
N SER A 178 -5.34 -0.97 -16.27
CA SER A 178 -5.32 0.23 -17.12
C SER A 178 -4.74 -0.05 -18.50
N LEU A 179 -3.62 -0.75 -18.57
CA LEU A 179 -3.02 -1.16 -19.85
C LEU A 179 -3.90 -2.14 -20.61
N VAL A 180 -4.55 -3.08 -19.91
CA VAL A 180 -5.51 -4.03 -20.50
C VAL A 180 -6.75 -3.29 -21.02
N ALA A 181 -7.24 -2.27 -20.29
CA ALA A 181 -8.33 -1.42 -20.76
C ALA A 181 -7.95 -0.67 -22.05
N ILE A 182 -6.74 -0.10 -22.10
CA ILE A 182 -6.22 0.55 -23.31
C ILE A 182 -6.05 -0.48 -24.44
N TYR A 183 -5.58 -1.68 -24.15
CA TYR A 183 -5.45 -2.76 -25.11
C TYR A 183 -6.77 -3.07 -25.81
N PHE A 184 -7.83 -3.36 -25.06
CA PHE A 184 -9.14 -3.67 -25.62
C PHE A 184 -9.79 -2.46 -26.32
N PHE A 185 -9.60 -1.25 -25.79
CA PHE A 185 -10.06 -0.04 -26.43
C PHE A 185 -9.47 0.13 -27.85
N VAL A 186 -8.17 -0.13 -27.96
CA VAL A 186 -7.43 -0.07 -29.22
C VAL A 186 -7.88 -1.17 -30.19
N LYS A 187 -8.22 -2.36 -29.66
CA LYS A 187 -8.84 -3.46 -30.42
C LYS A 187 -10.32 -3.22 -30.75
N LYS A 188 -10.89 -2.07 -30.33
CA LYS A 188 -12.29 -1.68 -30.51
C LYS A 188 -13.30 -2.55 -29.74
N ASP A 189 -12.85 -3.30 -28.76
CA ASP A 189 -13.70 -4.04 -27.84
C ASP A 189 -14.00 -3.16 -26.61
N ILE A 190 -15.09 -2.40 -26.70
CA ILE A 190 -15.49 -1.44 -25.68
C ILE A 190 -15.96 -2.14 -24.40
N LEU A 191 -16.59 -3.32 -24.51
CA LEU A 191 -17.07 -4.06 -23.35
C LEU A 191 -15.90 -4.54 -22.49
N LEU A 192 -14.96 -5.27 -23.07
CA LEU A 192 -13.77 -5.74 -22.34
C LEU A 192 -12.91 -4.57 -21.83
N SER A 193 -12.84 -3.46 -22.57
CA SER A 193 -12.17 -2.25 -22.12
C SER A 193 -12.86 -1.66 -20.87
N SER A 194 -14.22 -1.61 -20.86
CA SER A 194 -14.97 -1.10 -19.70
C SER A 194 -14.84 -1.98 -18.47
N VAL A 195 -14.91 -3.31 -18.64
CA VAL A 195 -14.68 -4.27 -17.55
C VAL A 195 -13.28 -4.15 -16.98
N SER A 196 -12.27 -4.02 -17.85
CA SER A 196 -10.88 -3.84 -17.42
C SER A 196 -10.69 -2.52 -16.67
N LEU A 197 -11.35 -1.43 -17.09
CA LEU A 197 -11.32 -0.17 -16.35
C LEU A 197 -11.96 -0.31 -14.97
N LEU A 198 -13.07 -1.05 -14.84
CA LEU A 198 -13.66 -1.32 -13.53
C LEU A 198 -12.67 -2.05 -12.62
N PHE A 199 -11.99 -3.09 -13.11
CA PHE A 199 -10.97 -3.80 -12.33
C PHE A 199 -9.78 -2.89 -11.97
N ALA A 200 -9.38 -1.99 -12.85
CA ALA A 200 -8.36 -0.99 -12.55
C ALA A 200 -8.79 -0.06 -11.39
N LEU A 201 -10.02 0.46 -11.43
CA LEU A 201 -10.60 1.32 -10.40
C LEU A 201 -10.76 0.58 -9.05
N LEU A 202 -11.19 -0.70 -9.09
CA LEU A 202 -11.30 -1.55 -7.89
C LEU A 202 -9.92 -1.93 -7.31
N SER A 203 -8.84 -1.74 -8.07
CA SER A 203 -7.46 -1.92 -7.60
C SER A 203 -6.91 -0.66 -6.93
N LYS A 204 -7.03 0.49 -7.61
CA LYS A 204 -6.63 1.80 -7.08
C LYS A 204 -7.27 2.95 -7.87
N GLU A 205 -7.63 4.01 -7.15
CA GLU A 205 -8.33 5.19 -7.66
C GLU A 205 -7.59 5.94 -8.78
N VAL A 206 -6.26 5.86 -8.83
CA VAL A 206 -5.43 6.49 -9.90
C VAL A 206 -5.79 6.00 -11.30
N ALA A 207 -6.40 4.83 -11.42
CA ALA A 207 -6.88 4.29 -12.69
C ALA A 207 -7.95 5.18 -13.38
N LEU A 208 -8.60 6.10 -12.65
CA LEU A 208 -9.50 7.09 -13.25
C LEU A 208 -8.79 7.91 -14.34
N MET A 209 -7.48 8.09 -14.20
CA MET A 209 -6.64 8.84 -15.14
C MET A 209 -6.38 8.11 -16.47
N VAL A 210 -6.91 6.91 -16.64
CA VAL A 210 -6.97 6.23 -17.94
C VAL A 210 -7.96 6.94 -18.89
N LEU A 211 -9.03 7.54 -18.36
CA LEU A 211 -10.05 8.19 -19.19
C LEU A 211 -9.50 9.27 -20.15
N PRO A 212 -8.69 10.25 -19.73
CA PRO A 212 -8.08 11.19 -20.65
C PRO A 212 -7.13 10.51 -21.66
N ILE A 213 -6.50 9.39 -21.29
CA ILE A 213 -5.65 8.61 -22.22
C ILE A 213 -6.51 7.93 -23.30
N LEU A 214 -7.63 7.30 -22.94
CA LEU A 214 -8.57 6.72 -23.89
C LEU A 214 -9.18 7.79 -24.80
N PHE A 215 -9.53 8.96 -24.24
CA PHE A 215 -10.00 10.11 -25.02
C PHE A 215 -8.97 10.55 -26.04
N TYR A 216 -7.71 10.72 -25.62
CA TYR A 216 -6.60 11.09 -26.52
C TYR A 216 -6.41 10.06 -27.64
N ILE A 217 -6.40 8.77 -27.32
CA ILE A 217 -6.26 7.69 -28.32
C ILE A 217 -7.42 7.76 -29.33
N SER A 218 -8.66 7.95 -28.88
CA SER A 218 -9.82 8.08 -29.76
C SER A 218 -9.72 9.29 -30.67
N TRP A 219 -9.37 10.43 -30.10
CA TRP A 219 -9.35 11.70 -30.82
C TRP A 219 -8.15 11.84 -31.78
N ILE A 220 -6.97 11.51 -31.30
CA ILE A 220 -5.72 11.78 -32.02
C ILE A 220 -5.26 10.56 -32.84
N HIS A 221 -5.24 9.38 -32.22
CA HIS A 221 -4.74 8.17 -32.89
C HIS A 221 -5.75 7.63 -33.90
N PHE A 222 -7.04 7.53 -33.54
CA PHE A 222 -8.10 7.12 -34.46
C PHE A 222 -8.66 8.25 -35.31
N LYS A 223 -8.24 9.50 -35.08
CA LYS A 223 -8.69 10.68 -35.83
C LYS A 223 -10.22 10.88 -35.80
N ASN A 224 -10.89 10.46 -34.75
CA ASN A 224 -12.31 10.67 -34.60
C ASN A 224 -12.62 12.18 -34.37
N SER A 225 -13.83 12.63 -34.78
CA SER A 225 -14.27 13.96 -34.38
C SER A 225 -14.41 14.06 -32.85
N PHE A 226 -14.41 15.27 -32.30
CA PHE A 226 -14.56 15.50 -30.87
C PHE A 226 -15.86 14.87 -30.35
N LEU A 227 -16.98 15.07 -31.03
CA LEU A 227 -18.27 14.51 -30.65
C LEU A 227 -18.28 12.97 -30.69
N ALA A 228 -17.69 12.35 -31.71
CA ALA A 228 -17.58 10.90 -31.82
C ALA A 228 -16.69 10.33 -30.71
N THR A 229 -15.61 11.04 -30.36
CA THR A 229 -14.72 10.69 -29.26
C THR A 229 -15.46 10.74 -27.94
N THR A 230 -16.18 11.85 -27.65
CA THR A 230 -16.96 12.02 -26.41
C THR A 230 -18.01 10.91 -26.28
N ARG A 231 -18.79 10.63 -27.33
CA ARG A 231 -19.78 9.53 -27.31
C ARG A 231 -19.13 8.18 -27.02
N ARG A 232 -17.97 7.91 -27.62
CA ARG A 232 -17.24 6.64 -27.43
C ARG A 232 -16.67 6.50 -26.02
N THR A 233 -16.20 7.58 -25.42
CA THR A 233 -15.63 7.57 -24.07
C THR A 233 -16.67 7.70 -22.97
N LEU A 234 -17.87 8.22 -23.27
CA LEU A 234 -18.97 8.35 -22.30
C LEU A 234 -19.44 6.98 -21.76
N VAL A 235 -19.27 5.89 -22.54
CA VAL A 235 -19.59 4.53 -22.09
C VAL A 235 -18.83 4.14 -20.81
N PHE A 236 -17.62 4.70 -20.63
CA PHE A 236 -16.82 4.46 -19.44
C PHE A 236 -17.33 5.16 -18.18
N ALA A 237 -18.39 5.99 -18.29
CA ALA A 237 -19.10 6.50 -17.11
C ALA A 237 -19.76 5.37 -16.31
N LEU A 238 -20.15 4.27 -16.96
CA LEU A 238 -20.78 3.13 -16.27
C LEU A 238 -19.83 2.44 -15.28
N PRO A 239 -18.62 1.98 -15.64
CA PRO A 239 -17.69 1.40 -14.66
C PRO A 239 -17.27 2.40 -13.57
N VAL A 240 -17.17 3.69 -13.87
CA VAL A 240 -16.92 4.73 -12.86
C VAL A 240 -18.09 4.82 -11.89
N LEU A 241 -19.34 4.82 -12.36
CA LEU A 241 -20.53 4.86 -11.52
C LEU A 241 -20.60 3.63 -10.60
N VAL A 242 -20.35 2.43 -11.14
CA VAL A 242 -20.32 1.19 -10.35
C VAL A 242 -19.27 1.30 -9.23
N TYR A 243 -18.04 1.75 -9.57
CA TYR A 243 -16.99 1.99 -8.58
C TYR A 243 -17.42 2.99 -7.50
N VAL A 244 -18.04 4.12 -7.88
CA VAL A 244 -18.51 5.16 -6.94
C VAL A 244 -19.58 4.59 -5.99
N ILE A 245 -20.53 3.80 -6.51
CA ILE A 245 -21.57 3.17 -5.68
C ILE A 245 -20.96 2.20 -4.67
N LEU A 246 -20.04 1.33 -5.10
CA LEU A 246 -19.37 0.37 -4.22
C LEU A 246 -18.52 1.08 -3.16
N ARG A 247 -17.77 2.12 -3.57
CA ARG A 247 -16.97 2.94 -2.66
C ARG A 247 -17.84 3.64 -1.61
N TYR A 248 -19.00 4.19 -2.03
CA TYR A 248 -19.93 4.82 -1.09
C TYR A 248 -20.50 3.82 -0.08
N LYS A 249 -20.83 2.60 -0.52
CA LYS A 249 -21.31 1.54 0.37
C LYS A 249 -20.24 1.12 1.38
N ALA A 250 -18.96 1.05 0.96
CA ALA A 250 -17.86 0.62 1.81
C ALA A 250 -17.44 1.69 2.82
N LEU A 251 -17.44 2.97 2.43
CA LEU A 251 -16.84 4.04 3.20
C LEU A 251 -17.85 4.96 3.90
N GLY A 252 -19.13 4.97 3.48
CA GLY A 252 -20.16 5.83 4.07
C GLY A 252 -19.74 7.31 4.14
N ALA A 253 -19.66 7.85 5.35
CA ALA A 253 -19.29 9.25 5.59
C ALA A 253 -17.86 9.59 5.13
N TYR A 254 -16.97 8.61 5.03
CA TYR A 254 -15.57 8.78 4.59
C TYR A 254 -15.38 8.63 3.07
N PHE A 255 -16.47 8.62 2.30
CA PHE A 255 -16.46 8.43 0.84
C PHE A 255 -15.56 9.40 0.08
N LEU A 256 -15.54 10.68 0.45
CA LEU A 256 -14.72 11.70 -0.20
C LEU A 256 -13.24 11.68 0.23
N GLY A 257 -12.86 10.72 1.07
CA GLY A 257 -11.49 10.52 1.55
C GLY A 257 -11.24 11.28 2.85
N ASP A 258 -10.17 11.34 3.21
CA ASP A 258 -9.21 11.78 4.15
C ASP A 258 -9.61 12.94 5.10
N ALA A 259 -10.53 12.66 6.04
CA ALA A 259 -10.73 13.56 7.18
C ALA A 259 -9.56 13.45 8.22
N THR A 260 -8.73 12.43 8.12
CA THR A 260 -7.77 12.03 9.16
C THR A 260 -6.30 12.22 8.82
N THR A 261 -5.93 12.70 7.58
CA THR A 261 -4.53 13.01 7.27
C THR A 261 -3.98 14.05 8.23
N THR A 262 -2.97 13.65 8.97
CA THR A 262 -2.26 14.49 9.94
C THR A 262 -1.16 15.33 9.26
N ILE A 263 -0.66 16.34 9.98
CA ILE A 263 0.50 17.11 9.52
C ILE A 263 1.73 16.23 9.31
N VAL A 264 1.81 15.11 10.04
CA VAL A 264 2.92 14.17 9.95
C VAL A 264 2.91 13.44 8.60
N GLU A 265 1.76 13.00 8.12
CA GLU A 265 1.63 12.27 6.86
C GLU A 265 1.77 13.19 5.65
N ASN A 266 1.08 14.35 5.69
CA ASN A 266 1.15 15.34 4.61
C ASN A 266 1.05 16.78 5.12
N PRO A 267 2.18 17.44 5.42
CA PRO A 267 2.19 18.84 5.85
C PRO A 267 1.59 19.81 4.84
N LEU A 268 1.56 19.49 3.55
CA LEU A 268 0.99 20.35 2.50
C LEU A 268 -0.49 20.67 2.70
N LYS A 269 -1.22 19.82 3.43
CA LYS A 269 -2.64 20.04 3.75
C LYS A 269 -2.85 21.23 4.71
N PHE A 270 -1.83 21.55 5.49
CA PHE A 270 -1.87 22.54 6.57
C PHE A 270 -1.13 23.85 6.20
N MET A 271 -0.57 23.92 4.98
CA MET A 271 0.15 25.09 4.47
C MET A 271 -0.78 26.06 3.75
N ASP A 272 -0.37 27.33 3.68
CA ASP A 272 -0.99 28.32 2.82
C ASP A 272 -0.91 27.90 1.35
N TRP A 273 -1.85 28.38 0.54
CA TRP A 273 -1.95 27.99 -0.87
C TRP A 273 -0.65 28.23 -1.65
N SER A 274 0.01 29.38 -1.46
CA SER A 274 1.26 29.73 -2.14
C SER A 274 2.43 28.81 -1.76
N GLU A 275 2.59 28.54 -0.48
CA GLU A 275 3.61 27.64 0.07
C GLU A 275 3.36 26.19 -0.37
N ARG A 276 2.09 25.74 -0.32
CA ARG A 276 1.69 24.41 -0.80
C ARG A 276 2.03 24.21 -2.27
N ILE A 277 1.67 25.17 -3.14
CA ILE A 277 1.95 25.05 -4.59
C ILE A 277 3.46 25.07 -4.84
N ALA A 278 4.20 25.96 -4.19
CA ALA A 278 5.65 26.01 -4.35
C ALA A 278 6.32 24.71 -3.92
N THR A 279 5.88 24.13 -2.79
CA THR A 279 6.41 22.85 -2.28
C THR A 279 5.97 21.67 -3.15
N ALA A 280 4.75 21.66 -3.71
CA ALA A 280 4.32 20.63 -4.64
C ALA A 280 5.15 20.60 -5.93
N PHE A 281 5.62 21.75 -6.43
CA PHE A 281 6.59 21.80 -7.54
C PHE A 281 8.00 21.34 -7.13
N LYS A 282 8.44 21.60 -5.89
CA LYS A 282 9.66 20.98 -5.35
C LYS A 282 9.53 19.45 -5.30
N VAL A 283 8.39 18.92 -4.91
CA VAL A 283 8.12 17.46 -4.95
C VAL A 283 8.23 16.93 -6.38
N LEU A 284 7.73 17.66 -7.39
CA LEU A 284 7.90 17.28 -8.80
C LEU A 284 9.38 17.26 -9.22
N TYR A 285 10.17 18.25 -8.77
CA TYR A 285 11.63 18.26 -8.97
C TYR A 285 12.26 17.01 -8.34
N MET A 286 11.89 16.66 -7.10
CA MET A 286 12.41 15.48 -6.41
C MET A 286 12.05 14.17 -7.15
N TYR A 287 10.85 14.08 -7.72
CA TYR A 287 10.49 12.95 -8.58
C TYR A 287 11.32 12.92 -9.87
N LEU A 288 11.53 14.07 -10.52
CA LEU A 288 12.36 14.17 -11.73
C LEU A 288 13.79 13.73 -11.43
N GLU A 289 14.38 14.15 -10.32
CA GLU A 289 15.69 13.73 -9.86
C GLU A 289 15.79 12.20 -9.75
N ARG A 290 14.83 11.57 -9.07
CA ARG A 290 14.79 10.10 -8.88
C ARG A 290 14.49 9.33 -10.15
N LEU A 291 13.76 9.92 -11.08
CA LEU A 291 13.53 9.33 -12.41
C LEU A 291 14.77 9.40 -13.31
N VAL A 292 15.64 10.38 -13.12
CA VAL A 292 16.88 10.52 -13.90
C VAL A 292 18.06 9.85 -13.21
N TRP A 293 18.16 10.01 -11.87
CA TRP A 293 19.28 9.58 -11.05
C TRP A 293 18.80 8.89 -9.76
N PRO A 294 18.32 7.63 -9.83
CA PRO A 294 17.65 6.94 -8.73
C PRO A 294 18.63 6.37 -7.67
N ILE A 295 19.55 7.19 -7.16
CA ILE A 295 20.47 6.78 -6.09
C ILE A 295 19.81 7.00 -4.73
N HIS A 296 19.26 8.17 -4.48
CA HIS A 296 18.68 8.58 -3.20
C HIS A 296 17.20 8.19 -3.13
N LEU A 297 16.91 6.95 -2.72
CA LEU A 297 15.57 6.40 -2.58
C LEU A 297 15.26 6.17 -1.10
N SER A 298 14.07 6.58 -0.65
CA SER A 298 13.59 6.46 0.72
C SER A 298 12.23 5.76 0.77
N ALA A 299 11.93 5.04 1.84
CA ALA A 299 10.59 4.47 2.03
C ALA A 299 9.61 5.49 2.64
N ASP A 300 10.12 6.59 3.20
CA ASP A 300 9.31 7.65 3.78
C ASP A 300 9.83 9.04 3.44
N TYR A 301 8.89 9.92 3.09
CA TYR A 301 9.10 11.33 2.76
C TYR A 301 8.19 12.25 3.59
N SER A 302 7.61 11.76 4.67
CA SER A 302 6.68 12.47 5.54
C SER A 302 7.34 13.63 6.32
N TYR A 303 6.65 14.15 7.30
CA TYR A 303 7.16 15.22 8.16
C TYR A 303 8.43 14.78 8.89
N ASN A 304 9.48 15.47 8.91
CA ASN A 304 10.00 16.78 8.48
C ASN A 304 11.08 16.56 7.39
N THR A 305 10.82 15.63 6.44
CA THR A 305 11.77 15.23 5.39
C THR A 305 11.83 16.27 4.27
N ILE A 306 10.67 16.76 3.84
CA ILE A 306 10.57 17.76 2.77
C ILE A 306 10.23 19.11 3.39
N LEU A 307 11.24 19.98 3.47
CA LEU A 307 11.05 21.33 3.98
C LEU A 307 10.22 22.19 3.01
N PRO A 308 9.27 23.01 3.52
CA PRO A 308 8.46 23.90 2.72
C PRO A 308 9.29 24.89 1.89
N VAL A 309 8.79 25.24 0.72
CA VAL A 309 9.38 26.27 -0.13
C VAL A 309 8.72 27.61 0.18
N GLN A 310 9.52 28.58 0.65
CA GLN A 310 9.04 29.91 1.04
C GLN A 310 9.14 30.95 -0.08
N SER A 311 9.80 30.64 -1.19
CA SER A 311 10.00 31.58 -2.30
C SER A 311 9.84 30.91 -3.66
N PHE A 312 9.10 31.54 -4.56
CA PHE A 312 9.01 31.12 -5.96
C PHE A 312 10.32 31.27 -6.75
N LEU A 313 11.37 31.83 -6.14
CA LEU A 313 12.73 31.86 -6.71
C LEU A 313 13.58 30.67 -6.26
N ASP A 314 13.04 29.75 -5.45
CA ASP A 314 13.74 28.53 -5.06
C ASP A 314 14.10 27.69 -6.30
N PRO A 315 15.37 27.28 -6.47
CA PRO A 315 15.79 26.52 -7.65
C PRO A 315 15.01 25.22 -7.85
N THR A 316 14.60 24.56 -6.77
CA THR A 316 13.85 23.29 -6.85
C THR A 316 12.43 23.53 -7.36
N PHE A 317 11.79 24.61 -6.91
CA PHE A 317 10.52 25.06 -7.47
C PHE A 317 10.65 25.39 -8.95
N LEU A 318 11.64 26.20 -9.33
CA LEU A 318 11.82 26.63 -10.72
C LEU A 318 12.03 25.46 -11.67
N VAL A 319 12.88 24.49 -11.31
CA VAL A 319 13.11 23.30 -12.15
C VAL A 319 11.84 22.46 -12.27
N GLY A 320 11.11 22.24 -11.16
CA GLY A 320 9.82 21.52 -11.18
C GLY A 320 8.79 22.21 -12.05
N ALA A 321 8.65 23.54 -11.92
CA ALA A 321 7.72 24.35 -12.71
C ALA A 321 8.08 24.35 -14.20
N ILE A 322 9.37 24.50 -14.55
CA ILE A 322 9.84 24.43 -15.93
C ILE A 322 9.54 23.04 -16.54
N PHE A 323 9.81 21.97 -15.78
CA PHE A 323 9.51 20.62 -16.25
C PHE A 323 8.01 20.41 -16.48
N PHE A 324 7.17 20.89 -15.57
CA PHE A 324 5.71 20.83 -15.73
C PHE A 324 5.24 21.60 -16.98
N VAL A 325 5.69 22.83 -17.15
CA VAL A 325 5.38 23.67 -18.31
C VAL A 325 5.87 23.00 -19.61
N PHE A 326 7.04 22.38 -19.59
CA PHE A 326 7.56 21.63 -20.72
C PHE A 326 6.65 20.43 -21.10
N LEU A 327 6.15 19.67 -20.11
CA LEU A 327 5.21 18.58 -20.38
C LEU A 327 3.88 19.09 -20.92
N VAL A 328 3.34 20.16 -20.36
CA VAL A 328 2.12 20.81 -20.85
C VAL A 328 2.34 21.32 -22.27
N TRP A 329 3.48 21.93 -22.54
CA TRP A 329 3.84 22.35 -23.91
C TRP A 329 3.91 21.17 -24.89
N LEU A 330 4.55 20.05 -24.52
CA LEU A 330 4.56 18.84 -25.32
C LEU A 330 3.14 18.31 -25.59
N LEU A 331 2.26 18.34 -24.58
CA LEU A 331 0.89 17.84 -24.71
C LEU A 331 0.09 18.66 -25.73
N PHE A 332 0.15 19.97 -25.70
CA PHE A 332 -0.66 20.82 -26.55
C PHE A 332 0.00 21.12 -27.91
N PHE A 333 1.28 21.42 -27.95
CA PHE A 333 1.99 21.81 -29.16
C PHE A 333 2.72 20.62 -29.82
N GLY A 334 3.15 19.62 -29.07
CA GLY A 334 3.72 18.38 -29.57
C GLY A 334 2.74 17.54 -30.40
N ARG A 335 1.43 17.73 -30.17
CA ARG A 335 0.33 17.04 -30.86
C ARG A 335 0.42 17.17 -32.40
N MET A 336 0.83 18.31 -32.92
CA MET A 336 0.87 18.55 -34.38
C MET A 336 2.13 18.00 -35.04
N ARG A 337 3.23 17.83 -34.30
CA ARG A 337 4.54 17.44 -34.82
C ARG A 337 5.15 16.18 -34.20
N HIS A 338 4.81 15.88 -32.96
CA HIS A 338 5.45 14.83 -32.16
C HIS A 338 4.43 14.03 -31.31
N LEU A 339 3.63 13.18 -31.98
CA LEU A 339 2.60 12.35 -31.30
C LEU A 339 3.13 11.56 -30.09
N ILE A 340 4.39 11.07 -30.17
CA ILE A 340 5.04 10.34 -29.07
C ILE A 340 5.28 11.27 -27.88
N GLY A 341 5.73 12.51 -28.13
CA GLY A 341 5.95 13.52 -27.10
C GLY A 341 4.65 13.89 -26.35
N ALA A 342 3.58 14.15 -27.11
CA ALA A 342 2.28 14.47 -26.53
C ALA A 342 1.67 13.29 -25.75
N PHE A 343 1.79 12.07 -26.27
CA PHE A 343 1.31 10.87 -25.58
C PHE A 343 2.11 10.59 -24.30
N GLY A 344 3.46 10.67 -24.36
CA GLY A 344 4.31 10.49 -23.18
C GLY A 344 4.02 11.54 -22.10
N ALA A 345 3.86 12.81 -22.50
CA ALA A 345 3.48 13.88 -21.55
C ALA A 345 2.10 13.65 -20.93
N LEU A 346 1.10 13.18 -21.69
CA LEU A 346 -0.22 12.85 -21.16
C LEU A 346 -0.16 11.69 -20.16
N VAL A 347 0.55 10.60 -20.52
CA VAL A 347 0.68 9.41 -19.68
C VAL A 347 1.46 9.71 -18.38
N PHE A 348 2.34 10.71 -18.40
CA PHE A 348 2.97 11.21 -17.17
C PHE A 348 2.01 12.11 -16.40
N LEU A 349 1.50 13.18 -17.01
CA LEU A 349 0.75 14.24 -16.32
C LEU A 349 -0.58 13.75 -15.75
N ALA A 350 -1.35 12.93 -16.47
CA ALA A 350 -2.67 12.53 -16.01
C ALA A 350 -2.63 11.80 -14.67
N PRO A 351 -1.90 10.67 -14.48
CA PRO A 351 -1.81 10.03 -13.18
C PRO A 351 -1.02 10.86 -12.14
N TYR A 352 0.00 11.63 -12.56
CA TYR A 352 0.75 12.51 -11.67
C TYR A 352 -0.14 13.58 -11.03
N LEU A 353 -1.00 14.25 -11.79
CA LEU A 353 -1.88 15.31 -11.26
C LEU A 353 -2.77 14.82 -10.12
N MET A 354 -3.16 13.55 -10.12
CA MET A 354 -3.98 12.97 -9.04
C MET A 354 -3.21 12.84 -7.73
N VAL A 355 -1.88 12.67 -7.80
CA VAL A 355 -1.01 12.45 -6.61
C VAL A 355 -0.06 13.63 -6.35
N SER A 356 -0.20 14.71 -7.11
CA SER A 356 0.75 15.85 -7.13
C SER A 356 0.63 16.81 -5.96
N ASN A 357 -0.44 16.73 -5.16
CA ASN A 357 -0.81 17.74 -4.17
C ASN A 357 -1.06 19.16 -4.76
N LEU A 358 -1.03 19.33 -6.08
CA LEU A 358 -1.30 20.61 -6.75
C LEU A 358 -2.80 20.97 -6.72
N ILE A 359 -3.66 19.98 -7.06
CA ILE A 359 -5.11 20.19 -7.11
C ILE A 359 -5.69 20.08 -5.70
N GLN A 360 -5.46 18.95 -5.06
CA GLN A 360 -5.91 18.66 -3.70
C GLN A 360 -4.79 17.91 -2.98
N PRO A 361 -4.50 18.21 -1.70
CA PRO A 361 -3.60 17.40 -0.90
C PRO A 361 -4.15 15.97 -0.78
N VAL A 362 -3.28 14.99 -0.96
CA VAL A 362 -3.59 13.57 -0.78
C VAL A 362 -3.01 13.04 0.53
N GLY A 363 -3.27 11.78 0.91
CA GLY A 363 -2.83 11.19 2.17
C GLY A 363 -1.32 11.11 2.39
N THR A 364 -0.48 11.50 1.43
CA THR A 364 0.98 11.55 1.56
C THR A 364 1.57 12.68 0.74
N ILE A 365 2.69 13.26 1.23
CA ILE A 365 3.39 14.31 0.50
C ILE A 365 4.10 13.77 -0.75
N MET A 366 4.75 12.61 -0.63
CA MET A 366 5.52 11.95 -1.68
C MET A 366 5.64 10.45 -1.38
N GLY A 367 5.78 9.62 -2.42
CA GLY A 367 6.10 8.20 -2.35
C GLY A 367 6.58 7.70 -3.70
N GLU A 368 7.62 6.87 -3.74
CA GLU A 368 8.21 6.37 -5.00
C GLU A 368 7.21 5.53 -5.79
N ARG A 369 6.41 4.71 -5.09
CA ARG A 369 5.34 3.90 -5.69
C ARG A 369 4.35 4.70 -6.51
N LEU A 370 4.12 5.99 -6.17
CA LEU A 370 3.20 6.86 -6.90
C LEU A 370 3.68 7.19 -8.31
N MET A 371 4.99 7.02 -8.58
CA MET A 371 5.58 7.21 -9.90
C MET A 371 5.49 5.95 -10.77
N TYR A 372 4.95 4.83 -10.30
CA TYR A 372 4.86 3.62 -11.09
C TYR A 372 4.13 3.83 -12.43
N PHE A 373 2.94 4.42 -12.40
CA PHE A 373 2.19 4.74 -13.64
C PHE A 373 2.82 5.94 -14.40
N PRO A 374 3.08 7.11 -13.80
CA PRO A 374 3.67 8.24 -14.50
C PRO A 374 5.00 7.94 -15.18
N SER A 375 5.85 7.08 -14.58
CA SER A 375 7.16 6.73 -15.11
C SER A 375 7.10 6.16 -16.53
N PHE A 376 6.04 5.45 -16.90
CA PHE A 376 5.86 4.98 -18.28
C PHE A 376 5.90 6.13 -19.29
N GLY A 377 5.18 7.22 -19.00
CA GLY A 377 5.19 8.42 -19.85
C GLY A 377 6.59 9.05 -19.94
N PHE A 378 7.27 9.19 -18.80
CA PHE A 378 8.63 9.73 -18.73
C PHE A 378 9.64 8.87 -19.50
N LEU A 379 9.63 7.56 -19.28
CA LEU A 379 10.56 6.64 -19.94
C LEU A 379 10.31 6.51 -21.45
N LEU A 380 9.08 6.68 -21.89
CA LEU A 380 8.77 6.82 -23.31
C LEU A 380 9.39 8.11 -23.90
N LEU A 381 9.31 9.24 -23.17
CA LEU A 381 9.97 10.49 -23.58
C LEU A 381 11.49 10.36 -23.64
N VAL A 382 12.10 9.72 -22.63
CA VAL A 382 13.54 9.42 -22.62
C VAL A 382 13.92 8.53 -23.81
N SER A 383 13.17 7.45 -24.06
CA SER A 383 13.40 6.56 -25.21
C SER A 383 13.29 7.31 -26.54
N TYR A 384 12.36 8.26 -26.63
CA TYR A 384 12.22 9.11 -27.82
C TYR A 384 13.37 10.08 -27.98
N ALA A 385 13.85 10.69 -26.89
CA ALA A 385 15.02 11.55 -26.90
C ALA A 385 16.29 10.78 -27.33
N LEU A 386 16.49 9.57 -26.79
CA LEU A 386 17.58 8.67 -27.19
C LEU A 386 17.48 8.27 -28.67
N TYR A 387 16.27 8.02 -29.16
CA TYR A 387 16.08 7.77 -30.59
C TYR A 387 16.46 8.99 -31.46
N LYS A 388 16.11 10.19 -31.03
CA LYS A 388 16.51 11.42 -31.71
C LYS A 388 18.03 11.65 -31.71
N LEU A 389 18.67 11.23 -30.62
CA LEU A 389 20.14 11.23 -30.58
C LEU A 389 20.73 10.19 -31.53
N PHE A 390 20.10 9.00 -31.62
CA PHE A 390 20.47 7.94 -32.57
C PHE A 390 20.43 8.38 -34.05
N GLU A 391 19.58 9.37 -34.40
CA GLU A 391 19.55 9.96 -35.75
C GLU A 391 20.78 10.87 -36.05
N LYS A 392 21.47 11.35 -34.99
CA LYS A 392 22.53 12.35 -35.07
C LYS A 392 23.94 11.79 -34.84
N ILE A 393 24.08 10.74 -34.05
CA ILE A 393 25.38 10.15 -33.69
C ILE A 393 25.43 8.67 -34.07
N ASN A 394 26.63 8.06 -33.95
CA ASN A 394 26.79 6.64 -34.24
C ASN A 394 25.93 5.78 -33.32
N LYS A 395 25.09 4.95 -33.94
CA LYS A 395 24.15 4.03 -33.28
C LYS A 395 24.79 3.18 -32.15
N LYS A 396 26.08 2.79 -32.34
CA LYS A 396 26.80 1.99 -31.33
C LYS A 396 26.92 2.72 -29.98
N PHE A 397 27.13 4.03 -29.98
CA PHE A 397 27.23 4.81 -28.75
C PHE A 397 25.89 4.93 -28.02
N VAL A 398 24.79 5.07 -28.78
CA VAL A 398 23.45 5.12 -28.17
C VAL A 398 23.07 3.78 -27.55
N TYR A 399 23.34 2.65 -28.24
CA TYR A 399 23.12 1.32 -27.69
C TYR A 399 24.01 1.07 -26.47
N ALA A 400 25.30 1.45 -26.51
CA ALA A 400 26.19 1.32 -25.37
C ALA A 400 25.70 2.12 -24.16
N GLY A 401 25.30 3.38 -24.36
CA GLY A 401 24.72 4.23 -23.32
C GLY A 401 23.43 3.66 -22.73
N LEU A 402 22.49 3.21 -23.58
CA LEU A 402 21.25 2.57 -23.12
C LEU A 402 21.54 1.30 -22.31
N THR A 403 22.48 0.46 -22.77
CA THR A 403 22.89 -0.75 -22.06
C THR A 403 23.50 -0.40 -20.71
N ALA A 404 24.36 0.62 -20.64
CA ALA A 404 24.96 1.08 -19.38
C ALA A 404 23.88 1.56 -18.38
N ILE A 405 22.87 2.31 -18.86
CA ILE A 405 21.74 2.74 -18.02
C ILE A 405 20.93 1.53 -17.51
N ILE A 406 20.62 0.56 -18.36
CA ILE A 406 19.88 -0.65 -17.98
C ILE A 406 20.65 -1.45 -16.93
N ILE A 407 21.97 -1.63 -17.10
CA ILE A 407 22.82 -2.32 -16.13
C ILE A 407 22.84 -1.55 -14.80
N PHE A 408 23.05 -0.24 -14.85
CA PHE A 408 23.04 0.62 -13.67
C PHE A 408 21.69 0.54 -12.91
N PHE A 409 20.58 0.66 -13.61
CA PHE A 409 19.25 0.53 -13.03
C PHE A 409 19.02 -0.86 -12.42
N SER A 410 19.41 -1.93 -13.12
CA SER A 410 19.28 -3.31 -12.62
C SER A 410 20.07 -3.50 -11.32
N ILE A 411 21.33 -3.09 -11.28
CA ILE A 411 22.17 -3.21 -10.09
C ILE A 411 21.59 -2.37 -8.94
N ARG A 412 21.19 -1.13 -9.19
CA ARG A 412 20.62 -0.25 -8.17
C ARG A 412 19.29 -0.80 -7.62
N THR A 413 18.44 -1.40 -8.48
CA THR A 413 17.21 -2.08 -8.08
C THR A 413 17.52 -3.29 -7.18
N MET A 414 18.48 -4.13 -7.55
CA MET A 414 18.89 -5.27 -6.72
C MET A 414 19.43 -4.83 -5.35
N ILE A 415 20.20 -3.75 -5.29
CA ILE A 415 20.67 -3.17 -4.02
C ILE A 415 19.46 -2.67 -3.21
N ARG A 416 18.57 -1.90 -3.82
CA ARG A 416 17.41 -1.32 -3.15
C ARG A 416 16.43 -2.39 -2.62
N ASN A 417 16.30 -3.55 -3.28
CA ASN A 417 15.48 -4.66 -2.78
C ASN A 417 15.97 -5.16 -1.40
N ASN A 418 17.29 -5.11 -1.13
CA ASN A 418 17.84 -5.52 0.16
C ASN A 418 17.46 -4.55 1.29
N ASP A 419 17.24 -3.27 0.97
CA ASP A 419 16.76 -2.31 1.97
C ASP A 419 15.38 -2.70 2.53
N TRP A 420 14.60 -3.47 1.76
CA TRP A 420 13.27 -3.99 2.13
C TRP A 420 13.32 -5.37 2.81
N HIS A 421 14.49 -5.82 3.28
CA HIS A 421 14.66 -7.16 3.85
C HIS A 421 13.76 -7.39 5.07
N ASP A 422 13.79 -6.47 6.02
CA ASP A 422 12.94 -6.44 7.22
C ASP A 422 12.72 -4.99 7.69
N ALA A 423 11.90 -4.80 8.71
CA ALA A 423 11.56 -3.47 9.21
C ALA A 423 12.80 -2.70 9.68
N ARG A 424 13.73 -3.36 10.37
CA ARG A 424 14.97 -2.72 10.86
C ARG A 424 15.81 -2.20 9.71
N THR A 425 16.10 -3.06 8.74
CA THR A 425 16.90 -2.71 7.57
C THR A 425 16.26 -1.58 6.77
N LEU A 426 14.92 -1.65 6.57
CA LEU A 426 14.17 -0.64 5.83
C LEU A 426 14.25 0.74 6.50
N PHE A 427 13.99 0.82 7.80
CA PHE A 427 13.95 2.11 8.48
C PHE A 427 15.35 2.65 8.76
N THR A 428 16.37 1.81 8.93
CA THR A 428 17.77 2.23 8.98
C THR A 428 18.20 2.88 7.66
N ALA A 429 17.96 2.21 6.53
CA ALA A 429 18.23 2.77 5.20
C ALA A 429 17.40 4.04 4.91
N THR A 430 16.16 4.09 5.42
CA THR A 430 15.32 5.29 5.31
C THR A 430 15.91 6.47 6.07
N LEU A 431 16.47 6.25 7.26
CA LEU A 431 17.11 7.31 8.07
C LEU A 431 18.45 7.78 7.53
N GLU A 432 19.16 6.95 6.77
CA GLU A 432 20.36 7.37 6.03
C GLU A 432 20.03 8.43 4.97
N GLU A 433 18.90 8.26 4.27
CA GLU A 433 18.44 9.18 3.23
C GLU A 433 17.56 10.33 3.76
N SER A 434 16.84 10.09 4.84
CA SER A 434 15.86 11.00 5.46
C SER A 434 16.04 11.06 6.98
N PRO A 435 17.12 11.67 7.50
CA PRO A 435 17.46 11.63 8.94
C PRO A 435 16.39 12.20 9.87
N ASN A 436 15.56 13.11 9.34
CA ASN A 436 14.47 13.78 10.06
C ASN A 436 13.10 13.12 9.84
N SER A 437 13.03 11.92 9.24
CA SER A 437 11.77 11.21 9.11
C SER A 437 11.22 10.79 10.48
N LEU A 438 10.13 11.41 10.90
CA LEU A 438 9.45 11.07 12.14
C LEU A 438 8.92 9.64 12.10
N ILE A 439 8.33 9.22 10.98
CA ILE A 439 7.75 7.87 10.81
C ILE A 439 8.86 6.81 10.92
N ALA A 440 10.00 7.01 10.27
CA ALA A 440 11.10 6.05 10.33
C ALA A 440 11.70 5.96 11.76
N ARG A 441 11.80 7.09 12.49
CA ARG A 441 12.24 7.10 13.89
C ARG A 441 11.29 6.31 14.79
N MET A 442 10.00 6.56 14.69
CA MET A 442 8.98 5.83 15.45
C MET A 442 8.97 4.34 15.12
N ALA A 443 9.07 3.99 13.85
CA ALA A 443 9.07 2.61 13.42
C ALA A 443 10.31 1.86 13.90
N LEU A 444 11.49 2.49 13.85
CA LEU A 444 12.72 1.89 14.39
C LEU A 444 12.64 1.74 15.92
N ALA A 445 12.10 2.73 16.64
CA ALA A 445 11.85 2.62 18.08
C ALA A 445 10.90 1.46 18.40
N ALA A 446 9.83 1.28 17.62
CA ALA A 446 8.91 0.15 17.81
C ALA A 446 9.61 -1.21 17.58
N VAL A 447 10.47 -1.31 16.57
CA VAL A 447 11.32 -2.50 16.33
C VAL A 447 12.26 -2.73 17.51
N ASP A 448 12.90 -1.68 18.04
CA ASP A 448 13.79 -1.76 19.17
C ASP A 448 13.06 -2.24 20.45
N VAL A 449 11.84 -1.77 20.67
CA VAL A 449 10.97 -2.26 21.77
C VAL A 449 10.71 -3.77 21.63
N THR A 450 10.34 -4.24 20.45
CA THR A 450 10.06 -5.67 20.23
C THR A 450 11.29 -6.56 20.39
N GLU A 451 12.48 -6.02 20.12
CA GLU A 451 13.77 -6.71 20.29
C GLU A 451 14.39 -6.50 21.70
N ASN A 452 13.67 -5.85 22.62
CA ASN A 452 14.13 -5.50 23.97
C ASN A 452 15.39 -4.60 24.00
N LYS A 453 15.58 -3.76 22.98
CA LYS A 453 16.67 -2.78 22.87
C LYS A 453 16.23 -1.42 23.42
N TRP A 454 15.93 -1.38 24.70
CA TRP A 454 15.23 -0.25 25.36
C TRP A 454 15.98 1.08 25.26
N ASP A 455 17.30 1.07 25.44
CA ASP A 455 18.14 2.29 25.34
C ASP A 455 18.12 2.87 23.91
N SER A 456 18.17 2.01 22.89
CA SER A 456 18.08 2.42 21.50
C SER A 456 16.69 2.98 21.16
N ALA A 457 15.63 2.32 21.67
CA ALA A 457 14.27 2.80 21.50
C ALA A 457 14.08 4.20 22.09
N GLU A 458 14.60 4.43 23.31
CA GLU A 458 14.57 5.73 23.98
C GLU A 458 15.32 6.79 23.18
N GLU A 459 16.50 6.48 22.64
CA GLU A 459 17.27 7.40 21.79
C GLU A 459 16.46 7.82 20.56
N GLN A 460 15.86 6.86 19.84
CA GLN A 460 15.03 7.15 18.66
C GLN A 460 13.82 8.03 19.02
N LEU A 461 13.16 7.76 20.15
CA LEU A 461 12.00 8.54 20.60
C LEU A 461 12.38 9.93 21.07
N ASN A 462 13.54 10.12 21.70
CA ASN A 462 14.05 11.44 22.05
C ASN A 462 14.26 12.31 20.82
N ILE A 463 14.84 11.72 19.75
CA ILE A 463 14.99 12.42 18.47
C ILE A 463 13.60 12.70 17.86
N ALA A 464 12.67 11.75 17.92
CA ALA A 464 11.31 11.91 17.41
C ALA A 464 10.56 13.06 18.11
N LEU A 465 10.66 13.18 19.44
CA LEU A 465 10.08 14.29 20.22
C LEU A 465 10.64 15.65 19.79
N ASN A 466 11.96 15.73 19.53
CA ASN A 466 12.58 16.96 19.04
C ASN A 466 12.11 17.34 17.62
N ILE A 467 11.70 16.38 16.81
CA ILE A 467 11.14 16.64 15.47
C ILE A 467 9.67 17.09 15.59
N TYR A 468 8.86 16.39 16.39
CA TYR A 468 7.44 16.71 16.59
C TYR A 468 6.91 16.08 17.89
N GLU A 469 6.73 16.92 18.91
CA GLU A 469 6.34 16.50 20.25
C GLU A 469 4.87 16.01 20.30
N ASP A 470 3.96 16.68 19.58
CA ASP A 470 2.53 16.40 19.61
C ASP A 470 2.12 15.22 18.68
N ASN A 471 2.81 14.09 18.83
CA ASN A 471 2.49 12.87 18.09
C ASN A 471 1.99 11.77 19.03
N SER A 472 0.74 11.35 18.83
CA SER A 472 0.09 10.30 19.65
C SER A 472 0.90 8.98 19.68
N ARG A 473 1.47 8.55 18.55
CA ARG A 473 2.24 7.29 18.46
C ARG A 473 3.56 7.40 19.23
N VAL A 474 4.22 8.56 19.21
CA VAL A 474 5.44 8.83 19.99
C VAL A 474 5.13 8.74 21.49
N GLN A 475 4.05 9.39 21.93
CA GLN A 475 3.63 9.36 23.34
C GLN A 475 3.26 7.93 23.78
N ASN A 476 2.58 7.14 22.92
CA ASN A 476 2.26 5.76 23.22
C ASN A 476 3.53 4.89 23.41
N LEU A 477 4.52 5.00 22.51
CA LEU A 477 5.78 4.26 22.63
C LEU A 477 6.57 4.67 23.87
N TRP A 478 6.56 5.95 24.25
CA TRP A 478 7.14 6.42 25.50
C TRP A 478 6.49 5.80 26.73
N GLY A 479 5.16 5.69 26.72
CA GLY A 479 4.43 5.01 27.78
C GLY A 479 4.88 3.55 27.95
N ILE A 480 5.12 2.84 26.84
CA ILE A 480 5.63 1.46 26.87
C ILE A 480 7.04 1.39 27.51
N ILE A 481 7.93 2.33 27.18
CA ILE A 481 9.27 2.38 27.80
C ILE A 481 9.17 2.71 29.28
N ALA A 482 8.29 3.62 29.69
CA ALA A 482 8.07 3.97 31.09
C ALA A 482 7.54 2.78 31.90
N ASP A 483 6.54 2.04 31.38
CA ASP A 483 6.01 0.81 32.03
C ASP A 483 7.12 -0.25 32.18
N HIS A 484 7.96 -0.44 31.14
CA HIS A 484 9.11 -1.34 31.23
C HIS A 484 10.09 -0.93 32.36
N LYS A 485 10.31 0.36 32.53
CA LYS A 485 11.16 0.92 33.62
C LYS A 485 10.48 0.88 34.98
N ASN A 486 9.25 0.35 35.06
CA ASN A 486 8.38 0.33 36.26
C ASN A 486 7.96 1.75 36.72
N ASP A 487 8.04 2.75 35.88
CA ASP A 487 7.51 4.09 36.13
C ASP A 487 6.06 4.17 35.63
N GLN A 488 5.14 3.61 36.43
CA GLN A 488 3.73 3.50 36.07
C GLN A 488 3.04 4.87 35.98
N ASP A 489 3.46 5.84 36.76
CA ASP A 489 2.88 7.19 36.73
C ASP A 489 3.22 7.89 35.42
N LEU A 490 4.48 7.81 34.98
CA LEU A 490 4.89 8.33 33.68
C LEU A 490 4.23 7.58 32.52
N ALA A 491 4.08 6.25 32.63
CA ALA A 491 3.40 5.44 31.63
C ALA A 491 1.94 5.89 31.44
N GLU A 492 1.21 6.06 32.56
CA GLU A 492 -0.16 6.58 32.55
C GLU A 492 -0.23 7.98 31.91
N GLU A 493 0.65 8.90 32.33
CA GLU A 493 0.73 10.26 31.77
C GLU A 493 0.90 10.22 30.23
N LYS A 494 1.85 9.43 29.74
CA LYS A 494 2.17 9.36 28.32
C LYS A 494 1.04 8.74 27.49
N TRP A 495 0.39 7.69 27.99
CA TRP A 495 -0.75 7.09 27.29
C TRP A 495 -2.00 7.98 27.34
N LEU A 496 -2.26 8.69 28.41
CA LEU A 496 -3.31 9.73 28.46
C LEU A 496 -3.01 10.85 27.46
N ARG A 497 -1.75 11.33 27.41
CA ARG A 497 -1.35 12.32 26.41
C ARG A 497 -1.53 11.80 24.97
N SER A 498 -1.24 10.52 24.74
CA SER A 498 -1.52 9.89 23.44
C SER A 498 -3.00 9.98 23.07
N LEU A 499 -3.91 9.73 24.02
CA LEU A 499 -5.36 9.81 23.81
C LEU A 499 -5.89 11.25 23.68
N GLU A 500 -5.28 12.22 24.35
CA GLU A 500 -5.59 13.63 24.13
C GLU A 500 -5.30 14.07 22.68
N LEU A 501 -4.17 13.60 22.13
CA LEU A 501 -3.75 13.88 20.77
C LEU A 501 -4.55 13.10 19.72
N ASN A 502 -4.93 11.87 20.04
CA ASN A 502 -5.76 11.01 19.20
C ASN A 502 -6.68 10.13 20.07
N PRO A 503 -7.95 10.51 20.28
CA PRO A 503 -8.89 9.73 21.06
C PRO A 503 -9.13 8.30 20.56
N ASP A 504 -8.91 8.05 19.25
CA ASP A 504 -9.07 6.75 18.60
C ASP A 504 -7.73 5.92 18.62
N ALA A 505 -6.74 6.27 19.44
CA ALA A 505 -5.47 5.53 19.55
C ALA A 505 -5.65 4.21 20.32
N VAL A 506 -6.11 3.17 19.61
CA VAL A 506 -6.44 1.85 20.18
C VAL A 506 -5.31 1.27 21.03
N ASN A 507 -4.04 1.39 20.58
CA ASN A 507 -2.90 0.87 21.34
C ASN A 507 -2.74 1.56 22.72
N ALA A 508 -2.96 2.88 22.79
CA ALA A 508 -2.90 3.60 24.07
C ALA A 508 -4.08 3.22 24.98
N GLN A 509 -5.28 2.99 24.41
CA GLN A 509 -6.43 2.49 25.16
C GLN A 509 -6.16 1.11 25.74
N ILE A 510 -5.56 0.19 24.97
CA ILE A 510 -5.17 -1.15 25.42
C ILE A 510 -4.16 -1.05 26.56
N ASN A 511 -3.08 -0.29 26.38
CA ASN A 511 -2.02 -0.15 27.37
C ASN A 511 -2.55 0.43 28.70
N LEU A 512 -3.42 1.45 28.64
CA LEU A 512 -4.08 2.00 29.83
C LEU A 512 -5.01 1.00 30.50
N ALA A 513 -5.81 0.27 29.72
CA ALA A 513 -6.70 -0.76 30.25
C ALA A 513 -5.91 -1.84 31.00
N GLU A 514 -4.79 -2.28 30.44
CA GLU A 514 -3.91 -3.28 31.06
C GLU A 514 -3.21 -2.73 32.31
N LEU A 515 -2.73 -1.49 32.30
CA LEU A 515 -2.15 -0.83 33.45
C LEU A 515 -3.16 -0.76 34.60
N TYR A 516 -4.37 -0.27 34.32
CA TYR A 516 -5.42 -0.14 35.32
C TYR A 516 -5.88 -1.49 35.86
N ALA A 517 -5.95 -2.51 35.01
CA ALA A 517 -6.27 -3.87 35.47
C ALA A 517 -5.18 -4.42 36.39
N LYS A 518 -3.90 -4.22 36.10
CA LYS A 518 -2.75 -4.58 36.95
C LYS A 518 -2.80 -3.86 38.30
N GLN A 519 -3.23 -2.59 38.32
CA GLN A 519 -3.37 -1.78 39.55
C GLN A 519 -4.66 -2.05 40.34
N GLY A 520 -5.55 -2.94 39.85
CA GLY A 520 -6.86 -3.18 40.49
C GLY A 520 -7.90 -2.08 40.26
N ARG A 521 -7.61 -1.10 39.39
CA ARG A 521 -8.52 -0.01 38.99
C ARG A 521 -9.50 -0.51 37.91
N LEU A 522 -10.27 -1.56 38.29
CA LEU A 522 -11.07 -2.34 37.33
C LEU A 522 -12.14 -1.51 36.61
N LYS A 523 -12.70 -0.47 37.26
CA LYS A 523 -13.71 0.40 36.61
C LYS A 523 -13.10 1.16 35.41
N GLU A 524 -11.91 1.71 35.60
CA GLU A 524 -11.20 2.45 34.56
C GLU A 524 -10.73 1.50 33.45
N ALA A 525 -10.18 0.34 33.82
CA ALA A 525 -9.84 -0.71 32.88
C ALA A 525 -11.04 -1.10 31.98
N GLY A 526 -12.22 -1.29 32.60
CA GLY A 526 -13.45 -1.62 31.89
C GLY A 526 -13.89 -0.56 30.88
N VAL A 527 -13.69 0.73 31.18
CA VAL A 527 -14.01 1.82 30.24
C VAL A 527 -13.17 1.69 28.97
N TYR A 528 -11.85 1.54 29.12
CA TYR A 528 -10.95 1.46 27.96
C TYR A 528 -11.09 0.14 27.20
N PHE A 529 -11.20 -1.01 27.87
CA PHE A 529 -11.49 -2.27 27.17
C PHE A 529 -12.81 -2.20 26.40
N LYS A 530 -13.84 -1.55 26.95
CA LYS A 530 -15.12 -1.35 26.22
C LYS A 530 -14.92 -0.53 24.95
N GLN A 531 -14.18 0.59 25.01
CA GLN A 531 -13.86 1.40 23.84
C GLN A 531 -13.09 0.58 22.78
N VAL A 532 -12.12 -0.24 23.23
CA VAL A 532 -11.36 -1.12 22.34
C VAL A 532 -12.28 -2.10 21.62
N ILE A 533 -13.14 -2.86 22.32
CA ILE A 533 -13.98 -3.88 21.68
C ILE A 533 -15.12 -3.29 20.83
N ASP A 534 -15.60 -2.10 21.14
CA ASP A 534 -16.61 -1.41 20.33
C ASP A 534 -16.06 -1.01 18.95
N PHE A 535 -14.75 -0.80 18.88
CA PHE A 535 -14.06 -0.43 17.63
C PHE A 535 -13.32 -1.62 17.00
N TYR A 536 -12.70 -2.46 17.83
CA TYR A 536 -11.84 -3.57 17.42
C TYR A 536 -12.11 -4.83 18.26
N PRO A 537 -13.17 -5.58 17.94
CA PRO A 537 -13.62 -6.72 18.75
C PRO A 537 -12.77 -7.98 18.49
N VAL A 538 -11.48 -7.93 18.83
CA VAL A 538 -10.61 -9.11 18.84
C VAL A 538 -10.93 -9.95 20.07
N THR A 539 -11.00 -11.26 19.87
CA THR A 539 -11.33 -12.27 20.90
C THR A 539 -10.58 -12.03 22.21
N GLU A 540 -9.28 -11.73 22.15
CA GLU A 540 -8.47 -11.47 23.33
C GLU A 540 -9.01 -10.31 24.19
N TYR A 541 -9.32 -9.16 23.56
CA TYR A 541 -9.80 -7.98 24.30
C TYR A 541 -11.25 -8.15 24.77
N VAL A 542 -12.06 -8.88 24.02
CA VAL A 542 -13.42 -9.26 24.45
C VAL A 542 -13.35 -10.12 25.73
N ILE A 543 -12.45 -11.10 25.75
CA ILE A 543 -12.19 -11.93 26.95
C ILE A 543 -11.73 -11.06 28.12
N ARG A 544 -10.76 -10.15 27.94
CA ARG A 544 -10.26 -9.25 28.98
C ARG A 544 -11.36 -8.34 29.52
N TYR A 545 -12.22 -7.79 28.65
CA TYR A 545 -13.36 -7.00 29.09
C TYR A 545 -14.36 -7.84 29.88
N ALA A 546 -14.73 -9.03 29.41
CA ALA A 546 -15.65 -9.91 30.10
C ALA A 546 -15.11 -10.31 31.49
N TYR A 547 -13.82 -10.67 31.62
CA TYR A 547 -13.18 -10.90 32.91
C TYR A 547 -13.24 -9.68 33.84
N THR A 548 -13.00 -8.49 33.29
CA THR A 548 -13.09 -7.23 34.06
C THR A 548 -14.51 -7.01 34.59
N GLN A 549 -15.55 -7.31 33.78
CA GLN A 549 -16.94 -7.20 34.21
C GLN A 549 -17.30 -8.25 35.27
N ILE A 550 -16.80 -9.48 35.15
CA ILE A 550 -16.95 -10.52 36.21
C ILE A 550 -16.32 -10.05 37.50
N ALA A 551 -15.10 -9.52 37.47
CA ALA A 551 -14.39 -9.03 38.65
C ALA A 551 -15.07 -7.80 39.27
N LEU A 552 -15.78 -6.99 38.52
CA LEU A 552 -16.64 -5.89 38.98
C LEU A 552 -18.01 -6.35 39.52
N ASN A 553 -18.24 -7.65 39.54
CA ASN A 553 -19.54 -8.25 39.91
C ASN A 553 -20.70 -7.83 39.00
N ASN A 554 -20.41 -7.65 37.72
CA ASN A 554 -21.38 -7.35 36.63
C ASN A 554 -21.53 -8.54 35.66
N PRO A 555 -22.00 -9.72 36.12
CA PRO A 555 -22.04 -10.93 35.33
C PRO A 555 -22.98 -10.82 34.10
N ASP A 556 -24.06 -10.03 34.19
CA ASP A 556 -25.00 -9.83 33.09
C ASP A 556 -24.32 -9.14 31.90
N GLU A 557 -23.49 -8.13 32.12
CA GLU A 557 -22.74 -7.46 31.05
C GLU A 557 -21.65 -8.38 30.49
N ALA A 558 -21.01 -9.20 31.30
CA ALA A 558 -20.05 -10.20 30.84
C ALA A 558 -20.74 -11.23 29.91
N ILE A 559 -21.86 -11.80 30.32
CA ILE A 559 -22.65 -12.76 29.54
C ILE A 559 -23.08 -12.14 28.21
N LYS A 560 -23.69 -10.96 28.24
CA LYS A 560 -24.09 -10.24 27.05
C LYS A 560 -22.92 -10.01 26.06
N THR A 561 -21.76 -9.66 26.59
CA THR A 561 -20.55 -9.43 25.79
C THR A 561 -20.07 -10.72 25.14
N ILE A 562 -20.03 -11.82 25.89
CA ILE A 562 -19.61 -13.13 25.39
C ILE A 562 -20.58 -13.61 24.29
N GLU A 563 -21.88 -13.54 24.55
CA GLU A 563 -22.91 -13.97 23.58
C GLU A 563 -22.88 -13.13 22.30
N TYR A 564 -22.67 -11.82 22.42
CA TYR A 564 -22.66 -10.92 21.25
C TYR A 564 -21.43 -11.05 20.37
N TYR A 565 -20.23 -11.12 20.99
CA TYR A 565 -18.97 -11.10 20.24
C TYR A 565 -18.36 -12.49 20.03
N LEU A 566 -18.65 -13.47 20.89
CA LEU A 566 -18.02 -14.78 20.92
C LEU A 566 -19.06 -15.94 20.85
N GLY A 567 -20.31 -15.64 20.52
CA GLY A 567 -21.38 -16.64 20.50
C GLY A 567 -21.11 -17.83 19.58
N ASP A 568 -20.47 -17.58 18.43
CA ASP A 568 -20.09 -18.62 17.47
C ASP A 568 -18.87 -19.46 17.97
N ASP A 569 -18.08 -18.91 18.89
CA ASP A 569 -16.86 -19.53 19.43
C ASP A 569 -17.08 -20.19 20.82
N LEU A 570 -18.32 -20.30 21.28
CA LEU A 570 -18.65 -20.94 22.57
C LEU A 570 -18.20 -22.41 22.67
N ASN A 571 -17.82 -23.03 21.58
CA ASN A 571 -17.19 -24.37 21.55
C ASN A 571 -15.66 -24.33 21.74
N HIS A 572 -15.08 -23.17 22.08
CA HIS A 572 -13.68 -23.05 22.47
C HIS A 572 -13.54 -23.26 23.99
N PRO A 573 -12.55 -24.04 24.49
CA PRO A 573 -12.45 -24.39 25.92
C PRO A 573 -12.40 -23.18 26.86
N ASP A 574 -11.64 -22.15 26.51
CA ASP A 574 -11.47 -20.97 27.37
C ASP A 574 -12.69 -20.04 27.31
N ILE A 575 -13.37 -19.94 26.18
CA ILE A 575 -14.58 -19.12 26.03
C ILE A 575 -15.75 -19.79 26.78
N SER A 576 -15.89 -21.12 26.69
CA SER A 576 -16.86 -21.86 27.50
C SER A 576 -16.60 -21.72 28.98
N ALA A 577 -15.31 -21.76 29.41
CA ALA A 577 -14.93 -21.55 30.82
C ALA A 577 -15.29 -20.13 31.29
N LEU A 578 -15.06 -19.11 30.45
CA LEU A 578 -15.39 -17.72 30.73
C LEU A 578 -16.92 -17.54 30.88
N ALA A 579 -17.71 -18.11 29.97
CA ALA A 579 -19.16 -18.09 30.06
C ALA A 579 -19.66 -18.80 31.32
N GLY A 580 -19.12 -19.99 31.63
CA GLY A 580 -19.43 -20.73 32.85
C GLY A 580 -19.12 -19.94 34.12
N THR A 581 -17.98 -19.22 34.16
CA THR A 581 -17.59 -18.35 35.27
C THR A 581 -18.57 -17.17 35.42
N ALA A 582 -18.99 -16.55 34.33
CA ALA A 582 -19.95 -15.45 34.36
C ALA A 582 -21.32 -15.91 34.92
N TYR A 583 -21.83 -17.06 34.47
CA TYR A 583 -23.08 -17.65 34.99
C TYR A 583 -22.93 -18.09 36.45
N PHE A 584 -21.76 -18.57 36.86
CA PHE A 584 -21.48 -18.93 38.24
C PHE A 584 -21.59 -17.71 39.18
N VAL A 585 -20.94 -16.59 38.79
CA VAL A 585 -20.99 -15.33 39.56
C VAL A 585 -22.42 -14.76 39.59
N LYS A 586 -23.19 -14.95 38.51
CA LYS A 586 -24.61 -14.58 38.46
C LYS A 586 -25.49 -15.40 39.41
N GLY A 587 -25.03 -16.59 39.84
CA GLY A 587 -25.82 -17.55 40.64
C GLY A 587 -26.71 -18.44 39.79
N ASP A 588 -26.61 -18.42 38.45
CA ASP A 588 -27.28 -19.38 37.58
C ASP A 588 -26.42 -20.64 37.45
N TYR A 589 -26.48 -21.45 38.52
CA TYR A 589 -25.67 -22.66 38.64
C TYR A 589 -25.98 -23.70 37.55
N LYS A 590 -27.19 -23.69 36.99
CA LYS A 590 -27.55 -24.60 35.90
C LYS A 590 -26.78 -24.28 34.63
N GLN A 591 -26.78 -23.03 34.21
CA GLN A 591 -26.01 -22.59 33.02
C GLN A 591 -24.50 -22.65 33.29
N ALA A 592 -24.07 -22.26 34.49
CA ALA A 592 -22.67 -22.38 34.90
C ALA A 592 -22.18 -23.83 34.71
N LEU A 593 -22.91 -24.82 35.26
CA LEU A 593 -22.54 -26.23 35.14
C LEU A 593 -22.51 -26.72 33.70
N PHE A 594 -23.41 -26.23 32.85
CA PHE A 594 -23.43 -26.56 31.44
C PHE A 594 -22.15 -26.10 30.72
N TYR A 595 -21.81 -24.84 30.82
CA TYR A 595 -20.63 -24.29 30.16
C TYR A 595 -19.31 -24.74 30.77
N LEU A 596 -19.21 -24.94 32.08
CA LEU A 596 -18.01 -25.47 32.74
C LEU A 596 -17.75 -26.93 32.32
N LYS A 597 -18.81 -27.75 32.19
CA LYS A 597 -18.66 -29.11 31.65
C LYS A 597 -18.20 -29.10 30.20
N LEU A 598 -18.80 -28.25 29.37
CA LEU A 598 -18.38 -28.08 28.00
C LEU A 598 -16.90 -27.69 27.90
N ALA A 599 -16.45 -26.74 28.71
CA ALA A 599 -15.05 -26.35 28.78
C ALA A 599 -14.13 -27.53 29.14
N GLN A 600 -14.54 -28.36 30.12
CA GLN A 600 -13.80 -29.56 30.51
C GLN A 600 -13.78 -30.62 29.41
N GLU A 601 -14.88 -30.88 28.74
CA GLU A 601 -14.99 -31.79 27.59
C GLU A 601 -14.11 -31.35 26.41
N LEU A 602 -13.97 -30.03 26.24
CA LEU A 602 -13.12 -29.42 25.20
C LEU A 602 -11.62 -29.36 25.60
N GLY A 603 -11.27 -29.78 26.83
CA GLY A 603 -9.88 -29.92 27.27
C GLY A 603 -9.39 -28.89 28.28
N ASN A 604 -10.22 -27.96 28.77
CA ASN A 604 -9.82 -27.05 29.84
C ASN A 604 -9.96 -27.75 31.20
N MET A 605 -8.83 -28.23 31.76
CA MET A 605 -8.73 -28.99 33.01
C MET A 605 -8.30 -28.11 34.19
N ALA A 606 -8.57 -26.82 34.18
CA ALA A 606 -8.20 -25.92 35.27
C ALA A 606 -8.93 -26.32 36.57
N LYS A 607 -8.22 -26.30 37.70
CA LYS A 607 -8.73 -26.71 39.01
C LYS A 607 -9.92 -25.85 39.45
N GLU A 608 -9.88 -24.59 39.14
CA GLU A 608 -10.93 -23.62 39.44
C GLU A 608 -12.26 -23.97 38.76
N ILE A 609 -12.22 -24.55 37.56
CA ILE A 609 -13.40 -25.04 36.84
C ILE A 609 -14.04 -26.18 37.61
N GLU A 610 -13.23 -27.13 38.08
CA GLU A 610 -13.72 -28.27 38.85
C GLU A 610 -14.35 -27.83 40.19
N GLU A 611 -13.72 -26.90 40.91
CA GLU A 611 -14.25 -26.30 42.14
C GLU A 611 -15.59 -25.60 41.89
N MET A 612 -15.69 -24.75 40.86
CA MET A 612 -16.96 -24.09 40.50
C MET A 612 -18.05 -25.08 40.10
N MET A 613 -17.70 -26.18 39.40
CA MET A 613 -18.64 -27.24 39.04
C MET A 613 -19.17 -27.98 40.29
N GLN A 614 -18.33 -28.27 41.30
CA GLN A 614 -18.75 -28.89 42.55
C GLN A 614 -19.71 -27.99 43.32
N ILE A 615 -19.38 -26.71 43.45
CA ILE A 615 -20.24 -25.71 44.11
C ILE A 615 -21.58 -25.59 43.35
N SER A 616 -21.54 -25.54 42.04
CA SER A 616 -22.75 -25.45 41.20
C SER A 616 -23.65 -26.67 41.37
N LYS A 617 -23.10 -27.89 41.46
CA LYS A 617 -23.84 -29.12 41.74
C LYS A 617 -24.49 -29.12 43.14
N GLY A 618 -23.82 -28.52 44.10
CA GLY A 618 -24.35 -28.43 45.48
C GLY A 618 -25.48 -27.41 45.68
N ASN A 619 -25.63 -26.48 44.72
CA ASN A 619 -26.65 -25.43 44.74
C ASN A 619 -27.82 -25.67 43.75
N LEU A 620 -27.82 -26.78 43.00
CA LEU A 620 -28.92 -27.27 42.17
C LEU A 620 -29.76 -28.27 42.92
#